data_4e48e268dd91cee1fb880fd1b88c8109
#
_entry.id   4e48e268dd91cee1fb880fd1b88c8109
#
_cell.length_a   1.000
_cell.length_b   1.000
_cell.length_c   1.000
_cell.angle_alpha   90.00
_cell.angle_beta   90.00
_cell.angle_gamma   90.00
#
_symmetry.space_group_name_H-M   'P 1'
#
loop_
_entity.id
_entity.type
_entity.pdbx_description
1 polymer ?
#
loop_
_entity_poly.entity_id
_entity_poly.type
_entity_poly.pdbx_seq_one_letter_code
_entity_poly.pdbx_strand_id
1 'polypeptide(L)'
;MAADLGARGPVESAATAAWAGPATTHPQPATSKVPLVLSGANVVMPTGTLKEGQVIINGTRITGTAPENAHRIDLTGHWLLPGFVDIHNHGGGGASFTSGTPDDVVTGIHTHRLHGTTTLVASTVTGDMDFLTQRAGLLSELAEQGDIAGIHFEGPFISPCRKGAHSEELLRDPDPAEVRKLIDAARGHATMVTLATELPGGIDSVRLLADHGVIAAIGHTDATYEQTVEAIEAGATVATHLFNAMPPLGHREPGPIAALLEDERVTVELINDGTHLHPAALQLAFHHAGADRVAFITDAMDAAGFGDGRYMLGPLEVEVADGVARLVEGGSIAGSTLTLDRAFKRAVTIDRLPIEDVVAALSANPARLLGRYDRIGSLEPGKDADLVVLDSDFDLKGVMRRGEWVVEPQLG
;
A
#
# COMPACT_ATOMS: atom_id res chain seq x y z
N MET A 1 54.72 26.03 -6.87
CA MET A 1 53.70 26.64 -5.98
C MET A 1 52.54 25.70 -5.89
N ALA A 2 52.47 24.96 -4.80
CA ALA A 2 51.36 24.06 -4.53
C ALA A 2 50.23 24.82 -3.87
N ALA A 3 49.01 24.76 -4.42
CA ALA A 3 47.84 25.33 -3.81
C ALA A 3 47.13 24.25 -2.97
N ASP A 4 47.00 24.59 -1.73
CA ASP A 4 46.38 23.89 -0.62
C ASP A 4 44.90 23.64 -0.88
N LEU A 5 44.48 22.36 -0.90
CA LEU A 5 43.08 21.97 -0.93
C LEU A 5 42.64 21.69 0.51
N GLY A 6 42.07 22.72 1.13
CA GLY A 6 41.49 22.63 2.47
C GLY A 6 40.42 21.57 2.58
N ALA A 7 40.64 20.64 3.51
CA ALA A 7 39.68 19.68 3.96
C ALA A 7 38.44 20.37 4.55
N ARG A 8 37.26 20.10 3.97
CA ARG A 8 35.96 20.43 4.60
C ARG A 8 35.64 19.32 5.61
N GLY A 9 35.52 19.73 6.87
CA GLY A 9 35.07 18.87 7.96
C GLY A 9 33.61 18.41 7.80
N PRO A 10 33.19 17.44 8.60
CA PRO A 10 31.86 16.87 8.49
C PRO A 10 30.80 17.91 8.80
N VAL A 11 29.77 17.96 7.96
CA VAL A 11 28.55 18.77 8.18
C VAL A 11 27.81 18.14 9.36
N GLU A 12 27.71 18.87 10.47
CA GLU A 12 26.87 18.50 11.61
C GLU A 12 25.43 18.37 11.14
N SER A 13 24.85 17.18 11.30
CA SER A 13 23.45 16.92 11.07
C SER A 13 22.60 17.71 12.07
N ALA A 14 21.63 18.45 11.57
CA ALA A 14 20.63 19.12 12.40
C ALA A 14 19.94 18.09 13.31
N ALA A 15 19.89 18.44 14.60
CA ALA A 15 19.40 17.60 15.67
C ALA A 15 18.00 17.03 15.35
N THR A 16 17.94 15.72 15.12
CA THR A 16 16.74 14.92 15.21
C THR A 16 16.20 15.02 16.64
N ALA A 17 15.01 15.59 16.80
CA ALA A 17 14.24 15.40 18.02
C ALA A 17 13.98 13.90 18.13
N ALA A 18 14.70 13.22 19.01
CA ALA A 18 14.55 11.81 19.25
C ALA A 18 13.14 11.55 19.75
N TRP A 19 12.29 10.97 18.88
CA TRP A 19 11.07 10.33 19.31
C TRP A 19 11.46 9.11 20.14
N ALA A 20 11.15 9.17 21.45
CA ALA A 20 11.28 8.02 22.32
C ALA A 20 10.11 7.07 21.98
N GLY A 21 10.37 6.06 21.14
CA GLY A 21 9.40 5.03 20.81
C GLY A 21 8.72 4.47 22.05
N PRO A 22 7.42 4.14 21.98
CA PRO A 22 6.77 3.45 23.07
C PRO A 22 7.47 2.12 23.31
N ALA A 23 7.81 1.86 24.58
CA ALA A 23 8.32 0.56 24.99
C ALA A 23 7.39 -0.53 24.42
N THR A 24 7.96 -1.52 23.74
CA THR A 24 7.27 -2.68 23.19
C THR A 24 6.68 -3.56 24.28
N THR A 25 5.63 -3.07 24.90
CA THR A 25 4.70 -3.90 25.68
C THR A 25 3.38 -3.76 24.95
N HIS A 26 3.04 -4.77 24.10
CA HIS A 26 1.68 -4.89 23.60
C HIS A 26 0.75 -4.95 24.80
N PRO A 27 -0.10 -3.94 25.07
CA PRO A 27 -1.13 -4.11 26.06
C PRO A 27 -2.07 -5.20 25.53
N GLN A 28 -2.23 -6.26 26.31
CA GLN A 28 -3.41 -7.12 26.21
C GLN A 28 -4.62 -6.18 26.13
N PRO A 29 -5.63 -6.45 25.28
CA PRO A 29 -6.77 -5.57 25.16
C PRO A 29 -7.38 -5.36 26.54
N ALA A 30 -7.29 -4.14 27.04
CA ALA A 30 -7.93 -3.75 28.29
C ALA A 30 -9.44 -3.96 28.11
N THR A 31 -9.97 -4.94 28.80
CA THR A 31 -11.40 -5.21 28.87
C THR A 31 -12.10 -3.97 29.43
N SER A 32 -13.10 -3.47 28.68
CA SER A 32 -14.02 -2.36 28.96
C SER A 32 -13.53 -0.95 28.59
N LYS A 33 -13.29 -0.68 27.30
CA LYS A 33 -13.46 0.68 26.81
C LYS A 33 -14.95 0.99 26.81
N VAL A 34 -15.31 2.19 27.28
CA VAL A 34 -16.69 2.69 27.19
C VAL A 34 -17.10 2.64 25.71
N PRO A 35 -18.24 2.02 25.36
CA PRO A 35 -18.70 2.00 23.99
C PRO A 35 -18.82 3.41 23.42
N LEU A 36 -18.54 3.55 22.12
CA LEU A 36 -18.49 4.84 21.45
C LEU A 36 -19.57 4.92 20.35
N VAL A 37 -20.23 6.05 20.25
CA VAL A 37 -21.15 6.38 19.14
C VAL A 37 -20.61 7.60 18.42
N LEU A 38 -20.21 7.42 17.17
CA LEU A 38 -19.87 8.48 16.26
C LEU A 38 -21.12 8.82 15.45
N SER A 39 -21.62 10.05 15.51
CA SER A 39 -22.93 10.43 14.96
C SER A 39 -22.87 11.74 14.19
N GLY A 40 -23.82 11.96 13.28
CA GLY A 40 -23.97 13.20 12.51
C GLY A 40 -23.08 13.28 11.26
N ALA A 41 -22.22 12.30 11.01
CA ALA A 41 -21.32 12.27 9.86
C ALA A 41 -22.01 11.85 8.55
N ASN A 42 -21.39 12.18 7.43
CA ASN A 42 -21.63 11.49 6.16
C ASN A 42 -20.87 10.15 6.20
N VAL A 43 -21.56 9.04 6.40
CA VAL A 43 -20.97 7.71 6.53
C VAL A 43 -20.98 7.01 5.18
N VAL A 44 -19.81 6.65 4.64
CA VAL A 44 -19.70 5.92 3.38
C VAL A 44 -19.84 4.43 3.64
N MET A 45 -20.91 3.86 3.11
CA MET A 45 -21.26 2.45 3.21
C MET A 45 -21.19 1.77 1.84
N PRO A 46 -21.09 0.44 1.75
CA PRO A 46 -21.10 -0.27 0.46
C PRO A 46 -22.35 -0.01 -0.40
N THR A 47 -23.44 0.39 0.24
CA THR A 47 -24.74 0.68 -0.42
C THR A 47 -24.94 2.17 -0.77
N GLY A 48 -23.95 3.00 -0.52
CA GLY A 48 -23.98 4.45 -0.71
C GLY A 48 -23.75 5.25 0.57
N THR A 49 -23.74 6.55 0.46
CA THR A 49 -23.47 7.45 1.59
C THR A 49 -24.72 7.70 2.45
N LEU A 50 -24.64 7.40 3.75
CA LEU A 50 -25.65 7.75 4.74
C LEU A 50 -25.38 9.15 5.29
N LYS A 51 -26.27 10.10 5.01
CA LYS A 51 -26.20 11.45 5.59
C LYS A 51 -26.63 11.42 7.05
N GLU A 52 -25.95 12.21 7.90
CA GLU A 52 -26.20 12.23 9.35
C GLU A 52 -26.23 10.83 9.98
N GLY A 53 -25.39 9.94 9.43
CA GLY A 53 -25.28 8.55 9.86
C GLY A 53 -24.60 8.41 11.21
N GLN A 54 -24.58 7.17 11.71
CA GLN A 54 -23.86 6.83 12.94
C GLN A 54 -23.11 5.51 12.78
N VAL A 55 -21.98 5.41 13.47
CA VAL A 55 -21.22 4.17 13.66
C VAL A 55 -21.04 3.93 15.16
N ILE A 56 -21.35 2.72 15.59
CA ILE A 56 -21.32 2.33 16.99
C ILE A 56 -20.15 1.36 17.18
N ILE A 57 -19.30 1.64 18.16
CA ILE A 57 -18.09 0.88 18.44
C ILE A 57 -18.17 0.32 19.85
N ASN A 58 -17.92 -0.98 19.99
CA ASN A 58 -17.80 -1.64 21.27
C ASN A 58 -16.53 -2.50 21.30
N GLY A 59 -15.58 -2.11 22.12
CA GLY A 59 -14.25 -2.68 22.11
C GLY A 59 -13.56 -2.49 20.75
N THR A 60 -13.19 -3.58 20.11
CA THR A 60 -12.48 -3.55 18.82
C THR A 60 -13.40 -3.65 17.60
N ARG A 61 -14.73 -3.66 17.81
CA ARG A 61 -15.71 -3.98 16.75
C ARG A 61 -16.75 -2.91 16.54
N ILE A 62 -17.21 -2.80 15.30
CA ILE A 62 -18.42 -2.06 14.94
C ILE A 62 -19.63 -2.92 15.34
N THR A 63 -20.65 -2.29 15.95
CA THR A 63 -21.86 -2.99 16.42
C THR A 63 -23.13 -2.30 15.90
N GLY A 64 -24.24 -3.05 15.90
CA GLY A 64 -25.53 -2.51 15.44
C GLY A 64 -26.34 -1.76 16.48
N THR A 65 -25.99 -1.89 17.77
CA THR A 65 -26.77 -1.34 18.87
C THR A 65 -25.88 -0.60 19.86
N ALA A 66 -26.27 0.63 20.20
CA ALA A 66 -25.58 1.47 21.17
C ALA A 66 -26.03 1.08 22.60
N PRO A 67 -25.10 0.73 23.51
CA PRO A 67 -25.39 0.63 24.93
C PRO A 67 -25.78 2.01 25.51
N GLU A 68 -26.61 2.01 26.60
CA GLU A 68 -27.05 3.25 27.25
C GLU A 68 -25.92 4.13 27.77
N ASN A 69 -24.81 3.52 28.19
CA ASN A 69 -23.62 4.19 28.70
C ASN A 69 -22.58 4.56 27.65
N ALA A 70 -22.93 4.49 26.35
CA ALA A 70 -22.00 4.82 25.30
C ALA A 70 -21.61 6.31 25.31
N HIS A 71 -20.31 6.58 25.17
CA HIS A 71 -19.82 7.93 24.92
C HIS A 71 -20.19 8.37 23.52
N ARG A 72 -20.63 9.61 23.35
CA ARG A 72 -21.06 10.13 22.05
C ARG A 72 -20.13 11.22 21.57
N ILE A 73 -19.72 11.11 20.31
CA ILE A 73 -18.93 12.12 19.59
C ILE A 73 -19.79 12.60 18.41
N ASP A 74 -20.03 13.90 18.36
CA ASP A 74 -20.72 14.55 17.25
C ASP A 74 -19.72 14.85 16.13
N LEU A 75 -19.95 14.24 14.97
CA LEU A 75 -19.18 14.42 13.76
C LEU A 75 -19.97 15.16 12.66
N THR A 76 -20.93 16.00 13.06
CA THR A 76 -21.69 16.83 12.10
C THR A 76 -20.75 17.62 11.20
N GLY A 77 -20.98 17.55 9.89
CA GLY A 77 -20.12 18.18 8.88
C GLY A 77 -18.88 17.40 8.47
N HIS A 78 -18.63 16.26 9.09
CA HIS A 78 -17.49 15.37 8.76
C HIS A 78 -17.92 14.19 7.89
N TRP A 79 -16.92 13.53 7.32
CA TRP A 79 -17.05 12.25 6.63
C TRP A 79 -16.47 11.13 7.51
N LEU A 80 -17.12 9.98 7.47
CA LEU A 80 -16.68 8.79 8.15
C LEU A 80 -16.53 7.65 7.16
N LEU A 81 -15.30 7.18 6.98
CA LEU A 81 -14.91 6.18 6.01
C LEU A 81 -14.34 4.95 6.71
N PRO A 82 -14.38 3.75 6.10
CA PRO A 82 -13.59 2.63 6.57
C PRO A 82 -12.09 2.96 6.49
N GLY A 83 -11.31 2.37 7.38
CA GLY A 83 -9.85 2.48 7.36
C GLY A 83 -9.27 2.00 6.02
N PHE A 84 -8.26 2.70 5.54
CA PHE A 84 -7.62 2.39 4.27
C PHE A 84 -6.77 1.13 4.35
N VAL A 85 -6.67 0.43 3.22
CA VAL A 85 -5.93 -0.82 3.05
C VAL A 85 -4.91 -0.62 1.93
N ASP A 86 -3.63 -0.62 2.29
CA ASP A 86 -2.52 -0.45 1.37
C ASP A 86 -1.84 -1.80 1.13
N ILE A 87 -1.92 -2.30 -0.09
CA ILE A 87 -1.39 -3.62 -0.45
C ILE A 87 0.01 -3.56 -1.09
N HIS A 88 0.53 -2.35 -1.36
CA HIS A 88 1.83 -2.14 -1.99
C HIS A 88 2.52 -0.90 -1.38
N ASN A 89 3.48 -1.14 -0.49
CA ASN A 89 4.12 -0.10 0.29
C ASN A 89 5.51 -0.53 0.77
N HIS A 90 6.57 0.25 0.49
CA HIS A 90 7.96 -0.06 0.78
C HIS A 90 8.52 0.63 2.02
N GLY A 91 7.79 1.60 2.59
CA GLY A 91 8.25 2.35 3.75
C GLY A 91 7.58 3.70 3.94
N GLY A 92 8.08 4.47 4.88
CA GLY A 92 7.59 5.81 5.21
C GLY A 92 8.24 6.33 6.49
N GLY A 93 8.13 7.64 6.76
CA GLY A 93 8.67 8.23 7.98
C GLY A 93 10.21 8.19 8.07
N GLY A 94 10.90 8.11 6.95
CA GLY A 94 12.34 7.94 6.87
C GLY A 94 12.82 6.49 7.01
N ALA A 95 11.92 5.51 6.96
CA ALA A 95 12.18 4.12 7.29
C ALA A 95 11.75 3.15 6.18
N SER A 96 12.60 2.16 5.87
CA SER A 96 12.40 1.16 4.82
C SER A 96 11.91 -0.17 5.35
N PHE A 97 10.95 -0.79 4.66
CA PHE A 97 10.54 -2.17 4.94
C PHE A 97 11.54 -3.19 4.39
N THR A 98 12.32 -2.83 3.38
CA THR A 98 13.33 -3.70 2.81
C THR A 98 14.61 -3.75 3.64
N SER A 99 15.19 -2.61 4.01
CA SER A 99 16.52 -2.51 4.62
C SER A 99 16.51 -2.06 6.08
N GLY A 100 15.38 -1.57 6.60
CA GLY A 100 15.25 -1.06 7.95
C GLY A 100 15.40 -2.12 9.04
N THR A 101 15.72 -1.68 10.26
CA THR A 101 15.62 -2.50 11.47
C THR A 101 14.14 -2.82 11.78
N PRO A 102 13.83 -3.74 12.70
CA PRO A 102 12.44 -3.94 13.15
C PRO A 102 11.75 -2.64 13.62
N ASP A 103 12.46 -1.77 14.33
CA ASP A 103 11.94 -0.48 14.81
C ASP A 103 11.68 0.49 13.66
N ASP A 104 12.52 0.47 12.61
CA ASP A 104 12.30 1.24 11.39
C ASP A 104 11.02 0.78 10.69
N VAL A 105 10.80 -0.54 10.55
CA VAL A 105 9.57 -1.06 9.95
C VAL A 105 8.34 -0.61 10.73
N VAL A 106 8.38 -0.66 12.06
CA VAL A 106 7.29 -0.16 12.94
C VAL A 106 7.08 1.34 12.73
N THR A 107 8.15 2.13 12.57
CA THR A 107 8.08 3.57 12.27
C THR A 107 7.35 3.83 10.95
N GLY A 108 7.73 3.11 9.88
CA GLY A 108 7.05 3.22 8.59
C GLY A 108 5.57 2.85 8.66
N ILE A 109 5.24 1.74 9.32
CA ILE A 109 3.85 1.32 9.56
C ILE A 109 3.08 2.42 10.31
N HIS A 110 3.66 2.97 11.37
CA HIS A 110 3.01 4.01 12.16
C HIS A 110 2.77 5.29 11.34
N THR A 111 3.73 5.67 10.52
CA THR A 111 3.58 6.82 9.61
C THR A 111 2.34 6.67 8.73
N HIS A 112 2.16 5.53 8.08
CA HIS A 112 0.97 5.30 7.25
C HIS A 112 -0.32 5.20 8.07
N ARG A 113 -0.26 4.68 9.31
CA ARG A 113 -1.41 4.70 10.22
C ARG A 113 -1.86 6.13 10.57
N LEU A 114 -0.92 7.06 10.77
CA LEU A 114 -1.24 8.48 10.98
C LEU A 114 -1.96 9.11 9.78
N HIS A 115 -1.84 8.51 8.60
CA HIS A 115 -2.46 8.92 7.34
C HIS A 115 -3.65 8.03 6.91
N GLY A 116 -4.27 7.31 7.84
CA GLY A 116 -5.52 6.58 7.61
C GLY A 116 -5.36 5.13 7.16
N THR A 117 -4.15 4.64 6.90
CA THR A 117 -3.90 3.24 6.52
C THR A 117 -3.96 2.36 7.77
N THR A 118 -5.07 1.66 7.99
CA THR A 118 -5.26 0.78 9.15
C THR A 118 -4.76 -0.64 8.89
N THR A 119 -4.68 -1.04 7.62
CA THR A 119 -4.18 -2.34 7.17
C THR A 119 -3.15 -2.12 6.07
N LEU A 120 -1.97 -2.75 6.21
CA LEU A 120 -0.84 -2.56 5.31
C LEU A 120 -0.17 -3.91 5.02
N VAL A 121 0.18 -4.15 3.74
CA VAL A 121 1.09 -5.21 3.31
C VAL A 121 2.46 -4.59 3.11
N ALA A 122 3.49 -5.15 3.76
CA ALA A 122 4.85 -4.64 3.64
C ALA A 122 5.51 -5.20 2.38
N SER A 123 5.96 -4.31 1.50
CA SER A 123 6.62 -4.66 0.24
C SER A 123 8.14 -4.61 0.38
N THR A 124 8.82 -5.60 -0.18
CA THR A 124 10.27 -5.55 -0.39
C THR A 124 10.56 -5.21 -1.84
N VAL A 125 11.66 -4.53 -2.10
CA VAL A 125 12.20 -4.37 -3.47
C VAL A 125 13.17 -5.49 -3.79
N THR A 126 13.60 -5.59 -5.05
CA THR A 126 14.63 -6.51 -5.53
C THR A 126 15.87 -6.51 -4.62
N GLY A 127 16.28 -7.68 -4.22
CA GLY A 127 17.43 -7.92 -3.37
C GLY A 127 18.06 -9.29 -3.63
N ASP A 128 19.21 -9.57 -3.00
CA ASP A 128 19.77 -10.90 -2.98
C ASP A 128 18.83 -11.90 -2.29
N MET A 129 18.75 -13.14 -2.76
CA MET A 129 17.78 -14.13 -2.27
C MET A 129 18.00 -14.48 -0.78
N ASP A 130 19.23 -14.53 -0.31
CA ASP A 130 19.52 -14.81 1.10
C ASP A 130 19.07 -13.63 1.97
N PHE A 131 19.28 -12.40 1.49
CA PHE A 131 18.79 -11.21 2.15
C PHE A 131 17.25 -11.16 2.18
N LEU A 132 16.58 -11.44 1.05
CA LEU A 132 15.11 -11.44 0.98
C LEU A 132 14.48 -12.52 1.86
N THR A 133 15.08 -13.71 1.94
CA THR A 133 14.60 -14.77 2.85
C THR A 133 14.76 -14.38 4.32
N GLN A 134 15.88 -13.75 4.68
CA GLN A 134 16.08 -13.23 6.03
C GLN A 134 15.05 -12.12 6.34
N ARG A 135 14.83 -11.22 5.39
CA ARG A 135 13.84 -10.13 5.53
C ARG A 135 12.42 -10.67 5.68
N ALA A 136 12.05 -11.69 4.90
CA ALA A 136 10.76 -12.37 5.02
C ALA A 136 10.54 -12.91 6.44
N GLY A 137 11.56 -13.50 7.06
CA GLY A 137 11.51 -13.96 8.44
C GLY A 137 11.18 -12.85 9.44
N LEU A 138 11.84 -11.69 9.31
CA LEU A 138 11.59 -10.52 10.16
C LEU A 138 10.15 -9.97 9.96
N LEU A 139 9.74 -9.77 8.72
CA LEU A 139 8.40 -9.26 8.42
C LEU A 139 7.30 -10.24 8.85
N SER A 140 7.56 -11.54 8.83
CA SER A 140 6.64 -12.56 9.33
C SER A 140 6.33 -12.38 10.82
N GLU A 141 7.32 -12.00 11.64
CA GLU A 141 7.09 -11.73 13.06
C GLU A 141 6.12 -10.56 13.27
N LEU A 142 6.23 -9.51 12.46
CA LEU A 142 5.29 -8.37 12.50
C LEU A 142 3.89 -8.77 11.98
N ALA A 143 3.83 -9.68 11.01
CA ALA A 143 2.56 -10.22 10.53
C ALA A 143 1.86 -11.09 11.58
N GLU A 144 2.61 -11.95 12.29
CA GLU A 144 2.11 -12.74 13.42
C GLU A 144 1.58 -11.86 14.55
N GLN A 145 2.23 -10.71 14.82
CA GLN A 145 1.77 -9.72 15.79
C GLN A 145 0.55 -8.92 15.30
N GLY A 146 0.23 -9.00 14.02
CA GLY A 146 -0.87 -8.29 13.40
C GLY A 146 -0.58 -6.82 13.10
N ASP A 147 0.69 -6.44 13.03
CA ASP A 147 1.11 -5.09 12.65
C ASP A 147 1.04 -4.85 11.15
N ILE A 148 1.34 -5.88 10.37
CA ILE A 148 1.12 -5.90 8.91
C ILE A 148 0.14 -7.02 8.52
N ALA A 149 -0.45 -6.90 7.34
CA ALA A 149 -1.39 -7.89 6.82
C ALA A 149 -0.68 -9.06 6.13
N GLY A 150 0.58 -8.88 5.75
CA GLY A 150 1.41 -9.85 5.08
C GLY A 150 2.56 -9.19 4.36
N ILE A 151 3.22 -9.95 3.48
CA ILE A 151 4.44 -9.57 2.79
C ILE A 151 4.20 -9.61 1.28
N HIS A 152 4.61 -8.54 0.61
CA HIS A 152 4.67 -8.47 -0.83
C HIS A 152 6.15 -8.46 -1.27
N PHE A 153 6.51 -9.35 -2.18
CA PHE A 153 7.82 -9.35 -2.82
C PHE A 153 7.71 -8.70 -4.19
N GLU A 154 8.20 -7.48 -4.34
CA GLU A 154 8.34 -6.85 -5.64
C GLU A 154 9.72 -7.14 -6.22
N GLY A 155 9.75 -8.12 -7.11
CA GLY A 155 10.99 -8.72 -7.60
C GLY A 155 11.58 -9.76 -6.63
N PRO A 156 12.76 -10.32 -6.94
CA PRO A 156 13.70 -9.94 -8.01
C PRO A 156 13.36 -10.46 -9.42
N PHE A 157 12.20 -11.03 -9.61
CA PHE A 157 11.74 -11.71 -10.83
C PHE A 157 11.18 -10.73 -11.86
N ILE A 158 11.96 -9.71 -12.19
CA ILE A 158 11.56 -8.53 -12.96
C ILE A 158 12.28 -8.49 -14.30
N SER A 159 11.59 -8.05 -15.35
CA SER A 159 12.14 -7.89 -16.68
C SER A 159 13.24 -6.81 -16.69
N PRO A 160 14.48 -7.13 -17.15
CA PRO A 160 15.55 -6.14 -17.26
C PRO A 160 15.16 -4.93 -18.12
N CYS A 161 14.33 -5.13 -19.16
CA CYS A 161 13.83 -4.06 -20.01
C CYS A 161 12.86 -3.11 -19.29
N ARG A 162 12.26 -3.55 -18.17
CA ARG A 162 11.23 -2.85 -17.41
C ARG A 162 11.60 -2.72 -15.93
N LYS A 163 12.88 -2.71 -15.63
CA LYS A 163 13.38 -2.71 -14.24
C LYS A 163 12.96 -1.51 -13.40
N GLY A 164 12.63 -0.36 -14.01
CA GLY A 164 12.26 0.83 -13.25
C GLY A 164 13.36 1.23 -12.26
N ALA A 165 13.02 1.26 -10.97
CA ALA A 165 13.93 1.57 -9.86
C ALA A 165 14.50 0.31 -9.17
N HIS A 166 14.64 -0.81 -9.89
CA HIS A 166 15.28 -2.02 -9.38
C HIS A 166 16.73 -2.15 -9.86
N SER A 167 17.60 -2.73 -9.01
CA SER A 167 19.00 -2.99 -9.34
C SER A 167 19.10 -4.14 -10.34
N GLU A 168 19.59 -3.83 -11.55
CA GLU A 168 19.70 -4.80 -12.65
C GLU A 168 20.56 -6.02 -12.31
N GLU A 169 21.62 -5.82 -11.53
CA GLU A 169 22.56 -6.88 -11.14
C GLU A 169 21.93 -7.94 -10.23
N LEU A 170 20.81 -7.61 -9.57
CA LEU A 170 20.10 -8.48 -8.65
C LEU A 170 18.86 -9.13 -9.27
N LEU A 171 18.54 -8.81 -10.53
CA LEU A 171 17.39 -9.40 -11.22
C LEU A 171 17.62 -10.86 -11.53
N ARG A 172 16.54 -11.63 -11.53
CA ARG A 172 16.54 -13.08 -11.77
C ARG A 172 15.32 -13.50 -12.56
N ASP A 173 15.46 -14.59 -13.30
CA ASP A 173 14.31 -15.26 -13.86
C ASP A 173 13.44 -15.87 -12.74
N PRO A 174 12.11 -15.88 -12.88
CA PRO A 174 11.20 -16.43 -11.89
C PRO A 174 11.22 -17.96 -11.86
N ASP A 175 12.31 -18.53 -11.34
CA ASP A 175 12.43 -19.97 -11.11
C ASP A 175 11.47 -20.40 -9.96
N PRO A 176 10.56 -21.37 -10.18
CA PRO A 176 9.66 -21.86 -9.15
C PRO A 176 10.35 -22.29 -7.84
N ALA A 177 11.59 -22.79 -7.91
CA ALA A 177 12.36 -23.16 -6.70
C ALA A 177 12.81 -21.92 -5.90
N GLU A 178 13.15 -20.82 -6.57
CA GLU A 178 13.50 -19.56 -5.92
C GLU A 178 12.24 -18.89 -5.34
N VAL A 179 11.12 -18.88 -6.08
CA VAL A 179 9.83 -18.38 -5.59
C VAL A 179 9.38 -19.17 -4.35
N ARG A 180 9.54 -20.51 -4.36
CA ARG A 180 9.23 -21.36 -3.20
C ARG A 180 10.03 -20.96 -1.97
N LYS A 181 11.32 -20.63 -2.09
CA LYS A 181 12.14 -20.18 -0.96
C LYS A 181 11.56 -18.94 -0.27
N LEU A 182 11.04 -17.97 -1.04
CA LEU A 182 10.42 -16.77 -0.48
C LEU A 182 9.11 -17.11 0.25
N ILE A 183 8.26 -17.97 -0.35
CA ILE A 183 7.02 -18.42 0.27
C ILE A 183 7.31 -19.12 1.62
N ASP A 184 8.26 -20.04 1.63
CA ASP A 184 8.63 -20.82 2.83
C ASP A 184 9.23 -19.91 3.92
N ALA A 185 10.10 -18.96 3.54
CA ALA A 185 10.71 -18.00 4.46
C ALA A 185 9.68 -17.05 5.09
N ALA A 186 8.59 -16.75 4.38
CA ALA A 186 7.50 -15.92 4.88
C ALA A 186 6.56 -16.65 5.85
N ARG A 187 6.78 -17.91 6.18
CA ARG A 187 6.06 -18.68 7.22
C ARG A 187 4.53 -18.55 7.15
N GLY A 188 3.96 -18.56 5.93
CA GLY A 188 2.53 -18.43 5.70
C GLY A 188 2.03 -16.98 5.62
N HIS A 189 2.93 -15.99 5.62
CA HIS A 189 2.61 -14.57 5.52
C HIS A 189 2.99 -13.96 4.15
N ALA A 190 3.46 -14.75 3.18
CA ALA A 190 3.58 -14.31 1.79
C ALA A 190 2.17 -14.00 1.25
N THR A 191 1.93 -12.76 0.90
CA THR A 191 0.63 -12.29 0.39
C THR A 191 0.64 -12.15 -1.11
N MET A 192 1.71 -11.58 -1.65
CA MET A 192 1.80 -11.27 -3.07
C MET A 192 3.26 -11.34 -3.56
N VAL A 193 3.43 -11.74 -4.81
CA VAL A 193 4.71 -11.66 -5.53
C VAL A 193 4.46 -10.97 -6.87
N THR A 194 5.16 -9.88 -7.12
CA THR A 194 5.21 -9.24 -8.44
C THR A 194 6.31 -9.85 -9.28
N LEU A 195 5.96 -10.28 -10.50
CA LEU A 195 6.90 -10.91 -11.41
C LEU A 195 6.60 -10.58 -12.88
N ALA A 196 7.66 -10.62 -13.71
CA ALA A 196 7.60 -10.57 -15.16
C ALA A 196 7.32 -11.97 -15.71
N THR A 197 6.09 -12.22 -16.11
CA THR A 197 5.59 -13.56 -16.41
C THR A 197 6.07 -14.12 -17.74
N GLU A 198 6.60 -13.27 -18.62
CA GLU A 198 7.22 -13.64 -19.90
C GLU A 198 8.62 -14.24 -19.77
N LEU A 199 9.27 -14.08 -18.60
CA LEU A 199 10.60 -14.63 -18.37
C LEU A 199 10.56 -16.16 -18.18
N PRO A 200 11.69 -16.86 -18.39
CA PRO A 200 11.77 -18.31 -18.19
C PRO A 200 11.29 -18.72 -16.78
N GLY A 201 10.36 -19.66 -16.71
CA GLY A 201 9.77 -20.12 -15.44
C GLY A 201 8.62 -19.27 -14.92
N GLY A 202 8.28 -18.14 -15.56
CA GLY A 202 7.25 -17.20 -15.10
C GLY A 202 5.89 -17.84 -14.93
N ILE A 203 5.39 -18.53 -15.95
CA ILE A 203 4.07 -19.19 -15.90
C ILE A 203 4.02 -20.30 -14.85
N ASP A 204 5.09 -21.07 -14.69
CA ASP A 204 5.14 -22.13 -13.67
C ASP A 204 5.22 -21.53 -12.26
N SER A 205 5.87 -20.38 -12.10
CA SER A 205 5.88 -19.62 -10.85
C SER A 205 4.52 -19.03 -10.52
N VAL A 206 3.77 -18.53 -11.51
CA VAL A 206 2.38 -18.07 -11.32
C VAL A 206 1.50 -19.22 -10.80
N ARG A 207 1.59 -20.41 -11.41
CA ARG A 207 0.84 -21.60 -10.94
C ARG A 207 1.24 -21.97 -9.52
N LEU A 208 2.54 -21.98 -9.22
CA LEU A 208 3.05 -22.24 -7.87
C LEU A 208 2.48 -21.28 -6.83
N LEU A 209 2.47 -19.98 -7.11
CA LEU A 209 1.90 -18.95 -6.23
C LEU A 209 0.41 -19.19 -5.99
N ALA A 210 -0.36 -19.41 -7.06
CA ALA A 210 -1.79 -19.69 -6.98
C ALA A 210 -2.10 -20.96 -6.14
N ASP A 211 -1.34 -22.05 -6.34
CA ASP A 211 -1.47 -23.29 -5.56
C ASP A 211 -1.19 -23.10 -4.06
N HIS A 212 -0.41 -22.07 -3.69
CA HIS A 212 -0.09 -21.72 -2.30
C HIS A 212 -0.99 -20.63 -1.72
N GLY A 213 -1.98 -20.15 -2.48
CA GLY A 213 -2.86 -19.05 -2.07
C GLY A 213 -2.12 -17.71 -1.97
N VAL A 214 -0.98 -17.57 -2.66
CA VAL A 214 -0.22 -16.31 -2.77
C VAL A 214 -0.61 -15.63 -4.07
N ILE A 215 -0.88 -14.34 -4.01
CA ILE A 215 -1.27 -13.54 -5.18
C ILE A 215 -0.10 -13.42 -6.14
N ALA A 216 -0.26 -13.88 -7.38
CA ALA A 216 0.64 -13.59 -8.47
C ALA A 216 0.25 -12.26 -9.11
N ALA A 217 1.13 -11.26 -9.05
CA ALA A 217 0.93 -9.95 -9.62
C ALA A 217 1.84 -9.75 -10.84
N ILE A 218 1.26 -9.28 -11.94
CA ILE A 218 1.97 -9.01 -13.19
C ILE A 218 2.46 -7.58 -13.16
N GLY A 219 3.76 -7.37 -13.14
CA GLY A 219 4.38 -6.05 -13.13
C GLY A 219 5.84 -6.09 -13.54
N HIS A 220 6.42 -4.91 -13.83
CA HIS A 220 7.77 -4.80 -14.34
C HIS A 220 8.04 -5.79 -15.50
N THR A 221 7.12 -5.83 -16.43
CA THR A 221 7.00 -6.85 -17.48
C THR A 221 7.07 -6.23 -18.87
N ASP A 222 7.70 -6.94 -19.79
CA ASP A 222 7.70 -6.63 -21.23
C ASP A 222 6.80 -7.62 -22.01
N ALA A 223 5.86 -8.27 -21.31
CA ALA A 223 4.96 -9.27 -21.87
C ALA A 223 4.10 -8.70 -23.00
N THR A 224 3.80 -9.55 -23.98
CA THR A 224 2.76 -9.26 -24.98
C THR A 224 1.37 -9.44 -24.37
N TYR A 225 0.34 -9.06 -25.13
CA TYR A 225 -1.05 -9.31 -24.75
C TYR A 225 -1.29 -10.80 -24.50
N GLU A 226 -0.86 -11.67 -25.44
CA GLU A 226 -1.08 -13.12 -25.37
C GLU A 226 -0.34 -13.77 -24.19
N GLN A 227 0.89 -13.34 -23.91
CA GLN A 227 1.66 -13.82 -22.73
C GLN A 227 0.99 -13.40 -21.43
N THR A 228 0.41 -12.21 -21.39
CA THR A 228 -0.34 -11.73 -20.23
C THR A 228 -1.62 -12.53 -20.00
N VAL A 229 -2.37 -12.81 -21.08
CA VAL A 229 -3.55 -13.69 -21.01
C VAL A 229 -3.16 -15.08 -20.51
N GLU A 230 -2.05 -15.67 -21.00
CA GLU A 230 -1.56 -16.95 -20.48
C GLU A 230 -1.25 -16.91 -18.97
N ALA A 231 -0.65 -15.81 -18.50
CA ALA A 231 -0.36 -15.64 -17.07
C ALA A 231 -1.63 -15.51 -16.22
N ILE A 232 -2.66 -14.80 -16.72
CA ILE A 232 -3.97 -14.70 -16.05
C ILE A 232 -4.66 -16.09 -16.02
N GLU A 233 -4.61 -16.83 -17.12
CA GLU A 233 -5.13 -18.21 -17.17
C GLU A 233 -4.37 -19.15 -16.23
N ALA A 234 -3.09 -18.90 -15.98
CA ALA A 234 -2.28 -19.65 -15.02
C ALA A 234 -2.58 -19.28 -13.55
N GLY A 235 -3.31 -18.18 -13.28
CA GLY A 235 -3.74 -17.78 -11.93
C GLY A 235 -3.26 -16.42 -11.47
N ALA A 236 -2.67 -15.59 -12.31
CA ALA A 236 -2.34 -14.20 -11.95
C ALA A 236 -3.63 -13.36 -11.82
N THR A 237 -3.71 -12.53 -10.76
CA THR A 237 -4.94 -11.81 -10.42
C THR A 237 -4.72 -10.32 -10.07
N VAL A 238 -3.49 -9.81 -10.20
CA VAL A 238 -3.18 -8.41 -9.91
C VAL A 238 -2.32 -7.82 -11.04
N ALA A 239 -2.63 -6.59 -11.42
CA ALA A 239 -1.78 -5.72 -12.22
C ALA A 239 -1.04 -4.77 -11.28
N THR A 240 0.25 -4.98 -11.09
CA THR A 240 1.10 -4.12 -10.24
C THR A 240 1.21 -2.74 -10.88
N HIS A 241 0.89 -1.68 -10.13
CA HIS A 241 0.96 -0.25 -10.51
C HIS A 241 0.78 -0.02 -12.02
N LEU A 242 -0.38 -0.41 -12.56
CA LEU A 242 -0.69 -0.43 -13.98
C LEU A 242 -0.15 0.78 -14.74
N PHE A 243 0.34 0.61 -15.94
CA PHE A 243 1.07 1.51 -16.83
C PHE A 243 2.55 1.68 -16.51
N ASN A 244 2.94 1.62 -15.24
CA ASN A 244 4.32 1.86 -14.82
C ASN A 244 5.16 0.61 -15.08
N ALA A 245 6.37 0.80 -15.61
CA ALA A 245 7.28 -0.29 -15.97
C ALA A 245 6.64 -1.38 -16.86
N MET A 246 5.79 -0.96 -17.82
CA MET A 246 5.13 -1.78 -18.82
C MET A 246 5.31 -1.18 -20.22
N PRO A 247 5.18 -1.98 -21.33
CA PRO A 247 5.03 -1.42 -22.68
C PRO A 247 3.80 -0.51 -22.74
N PRO A 248 3.86 0.61 -23.49
CA PRO A 248 2.71 1.46 -23.65
C PRO A 248 1.59 0.76 -24.44
N LEU A 249 0.34 1.11 -24.13
CA LEU A 249 -0.83 0.60 -24.85
C LEU A 249 -0.78 0.98 -26.34
N GLY A 250 -0.47 0.03 -27.21
CA GLY A 250 -0.42 0.20 -28.64
C GLY A 250 -1.65 -0.34 -29.36
N HIS A 251 -2.06 0.28 -30.47
CA HIS A 251 -3.27 -0.14 -31.20
C HIS A 251 -3.07 -1.38 -32.08
N ARG A 252 -1.84 -1.85 -32.29
CA ARG A 252 -1.52 -3.10 -33.00
C ARG A 252 -0.82 -4.12 -32.11
N GLU A 253 -0.13 -3.64 -31.08
CA GLU A 253 0.55 -4.42 -30.05
C GLU A 253 0.09 -3.85 -28.70
N PRO A 254 -1.05 -4.32 -28.19
CA PRO A 254 -1.69 -3.68 -27.03
C PRO A 254 -0.93 -3.94 -25.72
N GLY A 255 -0.05 -4.94 -25.71
CA GLY A 255 0.76 -5.27 -24.55
C GLY A 255 -0.04 -5.75 -23.33
N PRO A 256 0.58 -5.78 -22.15
CA PRO A 256 -0.06 -6.29 -20.93
C PRO A 256 -1.23 -5.41 -20.47
N ILE A 257 -1.17 -4.10 -20.68
CA ILE A 257 -2.16 -3.14 -20.16
C ILE A 257 -3.57 -3.49 -20.64
N ALA A 258 -3.74 -3.85 -21.93
CA ALA A 258 -5.06 -4.20 -22.47
C ALA A 258 -5.60 -5.48 -21.82
N ALA A 259 -4.81 -6.54 -21.73
CA ALA A 259 -5.22 -7.81 -21.14
C ALA A 259 -5.59 -7.65 -19.66
N LEU A 260 -4.80 -6.90 -18.89
CA LEU A 260 -5.02 -6.64 -17.47
C LEU A 260 -6.28 -5.81 -17.21
N LEU A 261 -6.58 -4.85 -18.08
CA LEU A 261 -7.80 -4.05 -17.97
C LEU A 261 -9.06 -4.84 -18.39
N GLU A 262 -8.95 -5.69 -19.40
CA GLU A 262 -10.07 -6.42 -19.99
C GLU A 262 -10.55 -7.58 -19.10
N ASP A 263 -9.63 -8.29 -18.42
CA ASP A 263 -9.98 -9.49 -17.66
C ASP A 263 -10.60 -9.16 -16.29
N GLU A 264 -11.83 -9.62 -16.08
CA GLU A 264 -12.61 -9.34 -14.86
C GLU A 264 -12.01 -9.98 -13.58
N ARG A 265 -11.09 -10.93 -13.71
CA ARG A 265 -10.38 -11.59 -12.58
C ARG A 265 -9.26 -10.73 -12.01
N VAL A 266 -8.82 -9.70 -12.72
CA VAL A 266 -7.65 -8.91 -12.38
C VAL A 266 -8.03 -7.67 -11.59
N THR A 267 -7.46 -7.52 -10.40
CA THR A 267 -7.44 -6.26 -9.65
C THR A 267 -6.31 -5.36 -10.18
N VAL A 268 -6.60 -4.10 -10.38
CA VAL A 268 -5.69 -3.13 -10.99
C VAL A 268 -5.19 -2.17 -9.92
N GLU A 269 -3.89 -2.21 -9.62
CA GLU A 269 -3.25 -1.22 -8.74
C GLU A 269 -3.00 0.09 -9.48
N LEU A 270 -3.31 1.22 -8.83
CA LEU A 270 -3.06 2.56 -9.34
C LEU A 270 -2.40 3.45 -8.29
N ILE A 271 -1.31 4.13 -8.66
CA ILE A 271 -0.65 5.15 -7.83
C ILE A 271 -1.24 6.52 -8.18
N ASN A 272 -2.11 7.07 -7.33
CA ASN A 272 -2.77 8.34 -7.59
C ASN A 272 -2.09 9.52 -6.89
N ASP A 273 -0.81 9.74 -7.18
CA ASP A 273 -0.01 10.86 -6.66
C ASP A 273 0.02 12.07 -7.59
N GLY A 274 -0.44 11.91 -8.86
CA GLY A 274 -0.39 12.93 -9.91
C GLY A 274 0.95 13.03 -10.64
N THR A 275 1.90 12.16 -10.32
CA THR A 275 3.20 12.04 -10.98
C THR A 275 3.25 10.78 -11.83
N HIS A 276 2.85 9.63 -11.27
CA HIS A 276 2.84 8.34 -11.95
C HIS A 276 1.78 8.27 -13.05
N LEU A 277 0.61 8.86 -12.82
CA LEU A 277 -0.50 8.83 -13.75
C LEU A 277 -1.00 10.23 -14.08
N HIS A 278 -1.11 10.49 -15.38
CA HIS A 278 -1.91 11.63 -15.83
C HIS A 278 -3.39 11.36 -15.53
N PRO A 279 -4.21 12.36 -15.14
CA PRO A 279 -5.63 12.16 -14.82
C PRO A 279 -6.42 11.41 -15.91
N ALA A 280 -6.09 11.63 -17.19
CA ALA A 280 -6.74 10.92 -18.31
C ALA A 280 -6.41 9.41 -18.32
N ALA A 281 -5.18 9.01 -17.95
CA ALA A 281 -4.81 7.59 -17.83
C ALA A 281 -5.51 6.94 -16.64
N LEU A 282 -5.59 7.65 -15.51
CA LEU A 282 -6.35 7.22 -14.34
C LEU A 282 -7.81 6.98 -14.68
N GLN A 283 -8.46 7.95 -15.34
CA GLN A 283 -9.86 7.85 -15.78
C GLN A 283 -10.08 6.67 -16.75
N LEU A 284 -9.13 6.46 -17.68
CA LEU A 284 -9.18 5.33 -18.62
C LEU A 284 -9.17 3.99 -17.86
N ALA A 285 -8.24 3.83 -16.91
CA ALA A 285 -8.13 2.61 -16.11
C ALA A 285 -9.38 2.40 -15.26
N PHE A 286 -9.83 3.44 -14.56
CA PHE A 286 -11.00 3.38 -13.69
C PHE A 286 -12.29 3.04 -14.45
N HIS A 287 -12.46 3.66 -15.63
CA HIS A 287 -13.64 3.41 -16.46
C HIS A 287 -13.63 2.00 -17.07
N HIS A 288 -12.46 1.49 -17.44
CA HIS A 288 -12.36 0.21 -18.13
C HIS A 288 -12.33 -0.98 -17.16
N ALA A 289 -11.59 -0.87 -16.05
CA ALA A 289 -11.58 -1.88 -15.02
C ALA A 289 -12.90 -1.93 -14.22
N GLY A 290 -13.59 -0.80 -14.09
CA GLY A 290 -14.70 -0.67 -13.16
C GLY A 290 -14.24 -0.40 -11.73
N ALA A 291 -15.08 0.26 -10.95
CA ALA A 291 -14.76 0.70 -9.59
C ALA A 291 -14.48 -0.46 -8.61
N ASP A 292 -14.97 -1.63 -8.88
CA ASP A 292 -14.86 -2.84 -8.05
C ASP A 292 -13.55 -3.62 -8.24
N ARG A 293 -12.78 -3.30 -9.29
CA ARG A 293 -11.49 -3.95 -9.57
C ARG A 293 -10.27 -3.03 -9.40
N VAL A 294 -10.46 -1.77 -9.03
CA VAL A 294 -9.35 -0.85 -8.77
C VAL A 294 -8.95 -0.91 -7.31
N ALA A 295 -7.64 -0.97 -7.05
CA ALA A 295 -7.04 -0.73 -5.75
C ALA A 295 -6.09 0.48 -5.85
N PHE A 296 -6.35 1.52 -5.07
CA PHE A 296 -5.36 2.58 -4.88
C PHE A 296 -4.30 2.10 -3.91
N ILE A 297 -3.05 2.21 -4.34
CA ILE A 297 -1.86 1.89 -3.56
C ILE A 297 -0.99 3.13 -3.39
N THR A 298 -0.08 3.09 -2.43
CA THR A 298 0.91 4.16 -2.32
C THR A 298 2.14 3.90 -3.18
N ASP A 299 2.63 2.66 -3.23
CA ASP A 299 3.99 2.38 -3.69
C ASP A 299 5.00 3.33 -3.02
N ALA A 300 4.74 3.61 -1.73
CA ALA A 300 5.47 4.60 -0.96
C ALA A 300 6.87 4.09 -0.61
N MET A 301 7.84 4.97 -0.70
CA MET A 301 9.20 4.74 -0.22
C MET A 301 9.45 5.53 1.08
N ASP A 302 10.62 5.43 1.64
CA ASP A 302 11.02 5.97 2.94
C ASP A 302 10.64 7.44 3.16
N ALA A 303 10.59 8.25 2.09
CA ALA A 303 10.28 9.68 2.17
C ALA A 303 8.79 9.99 2.43
N ALA A 304 7.89 9.01 2.29
CA ALA A 304 6.47 9.24 2.53
C ALA A 304 6.22 9.70 3.98
N GLY A 305 5.53 10.82 4.14
CA GLY A 305 5.29 11.43 5.46
C GLY A 305 6.54 12.01 6.15
N PHE A 306 7.67 12.12 5.45
CA PHE A 306 8.94 12.60 6.04
C PHE A 306 9.47 13.87 5.35
N GLY A 307 9.50 13.91 4.00
CA GLY A 307 9.87 15.13 3.25
C GLY A 307 10.95 14.92 2.20
N ASP A 308 11.35 16.04 1.58
CA ASP A 308 12.39 16.06 0.56
C ASP A 308 13.77 15.75 1.13
N GLY A 309 14.63 15.13 0.33
CA GLY A 309 15.97 14.74 0.76
C GLY A 309 16.57 13.60 -0.06
N ARG A 310 17.63 13.00 0.47
CA ARG A 310 18.26 11.82 -0.12
C ARG A 310 17.96 10.58 0.70
N TYR A 311 17.63 9.51 -0.01
CA TYR A 311 17.18 8.25 0.53
C TYR A 311 17.83 7.08 -0.22
N MET A 312 17.55 5.87 0.25
CA MET A 312 17.94 4.64 -0.42
C MET A 312 16.70 3.81 -0.74
N LEU A 313 16.62 3.26 -1.95
CA LEU A 313 15.65 2.23 -2.32
C LEU A 313 16.41 0.95 -2.67
N GLY A 314 16.44 0.00 -1.75
CA GLY A 314 17.40 -1.09 -1.82
C GLY A 314 18.84 -0.54 -1.90
N PRO A 315 19.66 -0.93 -2.89
CA PRO A 315 21.02 -0.41 -3.06
C PRO A 315 21.09 0.92 -3.85
N LEU A 316 19.98 1.48 -4.32
CA LEU A 316 19.95 2.62 -5.22
C LEU A 316 19.72 3.94 -4.48
N GLU A 317 20.50 4.97 -4.82
CA GLU A 317 20.30 6.33 -4.30
C GLU A 317 19.09 7.00 -4.96
N VAL A 318 18.23 7.59 -4.13
CA VAL A 318 17.04 8.35 -4.52
C VAL A 318 17.15 9.77 -4.02
N GLU A 319 16.84 10.74 -4.86
CA GLU A 319 16.62 12.14 -4.49
C GLU A 319 15.13 12.44 -4.55
N VAL A 320 14.61 12.99 -3.45
CA VAL A 320 13.23 13.50 -3.39
C VAL A 320 13.28 15.02 -3.42
N ALA A 321 12.63 15.58 -4.42
CA ALA A 321 12.50 17.02 -4.59
C ALA A 321 11.06 17.36 -5.00
N ASP A 322 10.46 18.36 -4.36
CA ASP A 322 9.06 18.75 -4.55
C ASP A 322 8.08 17.55 -4.40
N GLY A 323 8.41 16.62 -3.49
CA GLY A 323 7.63 15.43 -3.22
C GLY A 323 7.73 14.33 -4.29
N VAL A 324 8.61 14.44 -5.27
CA VAL A 324 8.83 13.43 -6.32
C VAL A 324 10.15 12.71 -6.09
N ALA A 325 10.07 11.38 -5.93
CA ALA A 325 11.23 10.52 -5.74
C ALA A 325 11.80 10.07 -7.10
N ARG A 326 13.11 10.26 -7.31
CA ARG A 326 13.81 9.83 -8.52
C ARG A 326 15.15 9.21 -8.19
N LEU A 327 15.52 8.19 -8.96
CA LEU A 327 16.90 7.67 -8.90
C LEU A 327 17.88 8.78 -9.24
N VAL A 328 18.95 8.90 -8.45
CA VAL A 328 20.06 9.83 -8.71
C VAL A 328 20.74 9.47 -10.03
N GLU A 329 20.90 8.18 -10.30
CA GLU A 329 21.39 7.68 -11.57
C GLU A 329 20.22 7.29 -12.49
N GLY A 330 20.18 7.85 -13.69
CA GLY A 330 19.15 7.54 -14.70
C GLY A 330 17.84 8.32 -14.57
N GLY A 331 17.52 8.92 -13.42
CA GLY A 331 16.37 9.82 -13.22
C GLY A 331 14.99 9.17 -13.25
N SER A 332 14.89 7.83 -13.26
CA SER A 332 13.61 7.13 -13.19
C SER A 332 12.87 7.45 -11.90
N ILE A 333 11.54 7.52 -11.95
CA ILE A 333 10.71 7.60 -10.74
C ILE A 333 10.98 6.36 -9.89
N ALA A 334 11.06 6.51 -8.57
CA ALA A 334 11.49 5.48 -7.64
C ALA A 334 10.51 5.39 -6.45
N GLY A 335 9.42 4.65 -6.64
CA GLY A 335 8.31 4.64 -5.70
C GLY A 335 7.66 6.02 -5.57
N SER A 336 6.90 6.25 -4.52
CA SER A 336 6.21 7.51 -4.27
C SER A 336 6.47 8.06 -2.87
N THR A 337 6.02 9.30 -2.64
CA THR A 337 5.89 9.92 -1.31
C THR A 337 4.42 10.00 -0.88
N LEU A 338 3.56 9.22 -1.53
CA LEU A 338 2.11 9.27 -1.37
C LEU A 338 1.69 8.66 -0.03
N THR A 339 0.60 9.19 0.53
CA THR A 339 -0.18 8.59 1.60
C THR A 339 -1.63 8.43 1.14
N LEU A 340 -2.38 7.45 1.68
CA LEU A 340 -3.71 7.14 1.14
C LEU A 340 -4.76 8.23 1.41
N ASP A 341 -4.62 9.04 2.44
CA ASP A 341 -5.45 10.24 2.65
C ASP A 341 -5.26 11.27 1.53
N ARG A 342 -4.02 11.45 1.04
CA ARG A 342 -3.73 12.31 -0.10
C ARG A 342 -4.25 11.72 -1.41
N ALA A 343 -4.12 10.39 -1.59
CA ALA A 343 -4.71 9.69 -2.73
C ALA A 343 -6.23 9.87 -2.76
N PHE A 344 -6.91 9.70 -1.60
CA PHE A 344 -8.34 9.93 -1.46
C PHE A 344 -8.73 11.36 -1.86
N LYS A 345 -8.10 12.36 -1.20
CA LYS A 345 -8.41 13.77 -1.44
C LYS A 345 -8.23 14.14 -2.92
N ARG A 346 -7.13 13.67 -3.54
CA ARG A 346 -6.87 13.90 -4.96
C ARG A 346 -7.92 13.25 -5.84
N ALA A 347 -8.25 11.97 -5.61
CA ALA A 347 -9.23 11.23 -6.40
C ALA A 347 -10.60 11.93 -6.44
N VAL A 348 -11.06 12.44 -5.29
CA VAL A 348 -12.36 13.12 -5.17
C VAL A 348 -12.31 14.56 -5.71
N THR A 349 -11.28 15.35 -5.35
CA THR A 349 -11.28 16.79 -5.63
C THR A 349 -10.70 17.15 -7.00
N ILE A 350 -9.70 16.42 -7.46
CA ILE A 350 -8.98 16.70 -8.72
C ILE A 350 -9.49 15.78 -9.83
N ASP A 351 -9.49 14.47 -9.58
CA ASP A 351 -9.86 13.46 -10.59
C ASP A 351 -11.38 13.31 -10.71
N ARG A 352 -12.16 13.87 -9.76
CA ARG A 352 -13.64 13.92 -9.77
C ARG A 352 -14.29 12.54 -9.80
N LEU A 353 -13.65 11.55 -9.19
CA LEU A 353 -14.25 10.23 -9.03
C LEU A 353 -15.34 10.24 -7.96
N PRO A 354 -16.38 9.40 -8.07
CA PRO A 354 -17.40 9.25 -7.03
C PRO A 354 -16.77 8.79 -5.70
N ILE A 355 -17.20 9.37 -4.60
CA ILE A 355 -16.63 9.08 -3.27
C ILE A 355 -16.73 7.59 -2.93
N GLU A 356 -17.88 6.99 -3.22
CA GLU A 356 -18.13 5.56 -2.95
C GLU A 356 -17.15 4.67 -3.70
N ASP A 357 -16.84 4.98 -4.96
CA ASP A 357 -15.90 4.27 -5.80
C ASP A 357 -14.46 4.42 -5.26
N VAL A 358 -14.11 5.64 -4.84
CA VAL A 358 -12.79 5.93 -4.24
C VAL A 358 -12.62 5.18 -2.93
N VAL A 359 -13.64 5.15 -2.07
CA VAL A 359 -13.61 4.39 -0.81
C VAL A 359 -13.54 2.88 -1.09
N ALA A 360 -14.24 2.38 -2.11
CA ALA A 360 -14.12 0.98 -2.51
C ALA A 360 -12.68 0.65 -2.93
N ALA A 361 -12.05 1.49 -3.75
CA ALA A 361 -10.68 1.31 -4.22
C ALA A 361 -9.62 1.42 -3.11
N LEU A 362 -9.89 2.19 -2.05
CA LEU A 362 -8.97 2.37 -0.92
C LEU A 362 -9.20 1.36 0.22
N SER A 363 -10.33 0.68 0.27
CA SER A 363 -10.69 -0.13 1.44
C SER A 363 -11.31 -1.47 1.07
N ALA A 364 -12.45 -1.49 0.39
CA ALA A 364 -13.23 -2.70 0.15
C ALA A 364 -12.55 -3.66 -0.85
N ASN A 365 -12.04 -3.13 -1.97
CA ASN A 365 -11.42 -3.95 -3.01
C ASN A 365 -10.12 -4.59 -2.55
N PRO A 366 -9.14 -3.84 -1.98
CA PRO A 366 -7.95 -4.47 -1.45
C PRO A 366 -8.26 -5.41 -0.27
N ALA A 367 -9.30 -5.13 0.54
CA ALA A 367 -9.72 -6.05 1.60
C ALA A 367 -10.28 -7.37 1.02
N ARG A 368 -11.03 -7.34 -0.10
CA ARG A 368 -11.49 -8.54 -0.82
C ARG A 368 -10.32 -9.32 -1.39
N LEU A 369 -9.38 -8.63 -2.04
CA LEU A 369 -8.18 -9.25 -2.59
C LEU A 369 -7.38 -9.99 -1.52
N LEU A 370 -7.27 -9.42 -0.32
CA LEU A 370 -6.61 -10.05 0.83
C LEU A 370 -7.45 -11.14 1.52
N GLY A 371 -8.68 -11.41 1.07
CA GLY A 371 -9.58 -12.36 1.72
C GLY A 371 -10.03 -11.92 3.13
N ARG A 372 -10.05 -10.61 3.41
CA ARG A 372 -10.33 -10.04 4.74
C ARG A 372 -11.58 -9.16 4.77
N TYR A 373 -12.36 -9.14 3.71
CA TYR A 373 -13.55 -8.27 3.62
C TYR A 373 -14.63 -8.58 4.65
N ASP A 374 -14.65 -9.79 5.20
CA ASP A 374 -15.50 -10.17 6.33
C ASP A 374 -15.16 -9.42 7.63
N ARG A 375 -13.94 -8.88 7.73
CA ARG A 375 -13.43 -8.20 8.92
C ARG A 375 -13.18 -6.71 8.77
N ILE A 376 -12.75 -6.25 7.59
CA ILE A 376 -12.34 -4.87 7.30
C ILE A 376 -12.94 -4.38 5.98
N GLY A 377 -12.63 -3.15 5.57
CA GLY A 377 -12.99 -2.61 4.24
C GLY A 377 -14.39 -2.00 4.15
N SER A 378 -15.19 -2.02 5.20
CA SER A 378 -16.45 -1.27 5.32
C SER A 378 -16.85 -1.07 6.77
N LEU A 379 -17.80 -0.15 7.02
CA LEU A 379 -18.27 0.21 8.37
C LEU A 379 -19.50 -0.60 8.82
N GLU A 380 -19.64 -1.81 8.33
CA GLU A 380 -20.77 -2.67 8.68
C GLU A 380 -20.60 -3.32 10.06
N PRO A 381 -21.71 -3.53 10.80
CA PRO A 381 -21.67 -4.23 12.09
C PRO A 381 -21.01 -5.61 11.98
N GLY A 382 -20.18 -5.95 12.97
CA GLY A 382 -19.40 -7.19 13.03
C GLY A 382 -17.96 -7.04 12.55
N LYS A 383 -17.62 -5.98 11.82
CA LYS A 383 -16.26 -5.71 11.35
C LYS A 383 -15.39 -5.04 12.41
N ASP A 384 -14.09 -5.07 12.20
CA ASP A 384 -13.13 -4.36 13.02
C ASP A 384 -13.42 -2.85 13.00
N ALA A 385 -13.27 -2.17 14.11
CA ALA A 385 -13.48 -0.74 14.20
C ALA A 385 -12.24 0.00 13.65
N ASP A 386 -12.06 -0.09 12.34
CA ASP A 386 -11.04 0.56 11.54
C ASP A 386 -11.71 1.66 10.71
N LEU A 387 -11.43 2.92 11.01
CA LEU A 387 -12.11 4.04 10.36
C LEU A 387 -11.24 5.30 10.26
N VAL A 388 -11.65 6.16 9.35
CA VAL A 388 -11.04 7.46 9.07
C VAL A 388 -12.11 8.54 9.17
N VAL A 389 -11.78 9.64 9.85
CA VAL A 389 -12.61 10.85 9.94
C VAL A 389 -11.96 11.95 9.09
N LEU A 390 -12.73 12.51 8.17
CA LEU A 390 -12.30 13.65 7.35
C LEU A 390 -13.23 14.84 7.61
N ASP A 391 -12.74 16.06 7.45
CA ASP A 391 -13.57 17.26 7.45
C ASP A 391 -14.31 17.49 6.11
N SER A 392 -15.01 18.61 5.98
CA SER A 392 -15.71 19.00 4.76
C SER A 392 -14.80 19.23 3.54
N ASP A 393 -13.53 19.54 3.77
CA ASP A 393 -12.52 19.74 2.73
C ASP A 393 -11.71 18.48 2.44
N PHE A 394 -12.15 17.36 3.03
CA PHE A 394 -11.50 16.03 2.96
C PHE A 394 -10.10 15.99 3.57
N ASP A 395 -9.81 16.85 4.53
CA ASP A 395 -8.59 16.78 5.32
C ASP A 395 -8.76 15.79 6.49
N LEU A 396 -7.73 14.98 6.72
CA LEU A 396 -7.73 13.97 7.75
C LEU A 396 -7.83 14.60 9.15
N LYS A 397 -8.78 14.15 9.95
CA LYS A 397 -9.01 14.62 11.34
C LYS A 397 -8.88 13.52 12.37
N GLY A 398 -9.16 12.28 12.01
CA GLY A 398 -9.06 11.16 12.94
C GLY A 398 -8.82 9.83 12.25
N VAL A 399 -8.12 8.94 12.96
CA VAL A 399 -7.88 7.56 12.52
C VAL A 399 -8.10 6.64 13.71
N MET A 400 -8.92 5.63 13.54
CA MET A 400 -9.12 4.58 14.52
C MET A 400 -8.72 3.23 13.95
N ARG A 401 -7.98 2.44 14.71
CA ARG A 401 -7.63 1.07 14.37
C ARG A 401 -8.04 0.13 15.49
N ARG A 402 -8.86 -0.85 15.16
CA ARG A 402 -9.39 -1.84 16.12
C ARG A 402 -9.98 -1.18 17.38
N GLY A 403 -10.75 -0.10 17.19
CA GLY A 403 -11.41 0.63 18.26
C GLY A 403 -10.52 1.52 19.10
N GLU A 404 -9.27 1.72 18.71
CA GLU A 404 -8.31 2.62 19.36
C GLU A 404 -7.97 3.79 18.47
N TRP A 405 -8.04 5.01 19.00
CA TRP A 405 -7.60 6.18 18.27
C TRP A 405 -6.09 6.15 18.04
N VAL A 406 -5.67 6.15 16.78
CA VAL A 406 -4.30 6.43 16.34
C VAL A 406 -4.12 7.96 16.26
N VAL A 407 -5.14 8.63 15.72
CA VAL A 407 -5.29 10.08 15.71
C VAL A 407 -6.68 10.38 16.23
N GLU A 408 -6.77 11.00 17.41
CA GLU A 408 -8.05 11.40 17.99
C GLU A 408 -8.56 12.67 17.32
N PRO A 409 -9.82 12.69 16.82
CA PRO A 409 -10.33 13.85 16.09
C PRO A 409 -10.45 15.05 17.02
N GLN A 410 -9.80 16.14 16.67
CA GLN A 410 -9.95 17.45 17.31
C GLN A 410 -11.16 18.14 16.69
N LEU A 411 -12.28 18.05 17.36
CA LEU A 411 -13.54 18.68 16.96
C LEU A 411 -13.55 20.08 17.55
N GLY A 412 -13.49 21.09 16.67
CA GLY A 412 -13.48 22.50 17.06
C GLY A 412 -14.80 22.97 17.65
#